data_1cb56a05c3d24b3e0453da3727847132
#
_entry.id   1cb56a05c3d24b3e0453da3727847132
#
_cell.length_a   1.000
_cell.length_b   1.000
_cell.length_c   1.000
_cell.angle_alpha   90.00
_cell.angle_beta   90.00
_cell.angle_gamma   90.00
#
_symmetry.space_group_name_H-M   'P 1'
#
loop_
_entity.id
_entity.type
_entity.pdbx_description
1 polymer ?
#
loop_
_entity_poly.entity_id
_entity_poly.type
_entity_poly.pdbx_seq_one_letter_code
_entity_poly.pdbx_strand_id
1 'polypeptide(L)'
;MAGASLLTLLDDISVLMDDVSVMTKVAAKKTAGLVGDDLALNAEQVTGVKPNRELPVIWAVAKGSAVNKVILVPAALLISYFIPWLITPLLMIGGLYLSYEGAEKVIHKFWPKLLPHDEEQNARLKANADESVDLVAFEKDKIKGAIRTDFILSAEIIVISLGAITAAGGDIVQKGIVLSIVAAVVTVGIYGLVAGIVKIDDAGLHLIENSQAGDSKRKFGEFMLAAAPKLMKFLSIAGTIAMFLVGGGIIVHGTGFLHHSVEDIAHLTGVFEGLTASLLNGLVGLIVGAIVVAIVTTIGKMRGKDDTASSAH
;
A
#
# COMPACT_ATOMS: atom_id res chain seq x y z
N MET A 1 -18.13 -48.73 13.24
CA MET A 1 -17.52 -47.61 14.01
C MET A 1 -16.76 -46.60 13.13
N ALA A 2 -16.07 -47.02 12.06
CA ALA A 2 -15.35 -46.09 11.15
C ALA A 2 -16.26 -45.09 10.41
N GLY A 3 -17.50 -45.47 10.03
CA GLY A 3 -18.41 -44.57 9.33
C GLY A 3 -18.99 -43.42 10.21
N ALA A 4 -19.20 -43.67 11.50
CA ALA A 4 -19.63 -42.66 12.44
C ALA A 4 -18.53 -41.61 12.66
N SER A 5 -17.27 -42.01 12.71
CA SER A 5 -16.09 -41.12 12.84
C SER A 5 -15.91 -40.21 11.61
N LEU A 6 -16.18 -40.72 10.40
CA LEU A 6 -16.08 -39.92 9.16
C LEU A 6 -17.18 -38.87 9.07
N LEU A 7 -18.41 -39.23 9.44
CA LEU A 7 -19.53 -38.28 9.46
C LEU A 7 -19.33 -37.18 10.51
N THR A 8 -18.83 -37.52 11.69
CA THR A 8 -18.48 -36.53 12.73
C THR A 8 -17.38 -35.59 12.25
N LEU A 9 -16.33 -36.12 11.57
CA LEU A 9 -15.28 -35.31 10.99
C LEU A 9 -15.79 -34.34 9.91
N LEU A 10 -16.72 -34.78 9.06
CA LEU A 10 -17.36 -33.95 8.05
C LEU A 10 -18.21 -32.85 8.68
N ASP A 11 -18.93 -33.16 9.75
CA ASP A 11 -19.74 -32.19 10.51
C ASP A 11 -18.83 -31.14 11.17
N ASP A 12 -17.75 -31.54 11.83
CA ASP A 12 -16.75 -30.64 12.42
C ASP A 12 -16.10 -29.74 11.38
N ILE A 13 -15.79 -30.26 10.19
CA ILE A 13 -15.26 -29.46 9.08
C ILE A 13 -16.28 -28.45 8.57
N SER A 14 -17.57 -28.86 8.47
CA SER A 14 -18.64 -27.96 8.04
C SER A 14 -18.82 -26.78 9.00
N VAL A 15 -18.84 -27.05 10.31
CA VAL A 15 -18.93 -26.01 11.34
C VAL A 15 -17.71 -25.07 11.27
N LEU A 16 -16.49 -25.62 11.13
CA LEU A 16 -15.31 -24.81 10.97
C LEU A 16 -15.36 -23.90 9.73
N MET A 17 -15.88 -24.41 8.61
CA MET A 17 -16.01 -23.63 7.37
C MET A 17 -17.05 -22.52 7.49
N ASP A 18 -18.14 -22.75 8.20
CA ASP A 18 -19.14 -21.73 8.48
C ASP A 18 -18.58 -20.61 9.36
N ASP A 19 -17.86 -20.95 10.42
CA ASP A 19 -17.17 -19.97 11.29
C ASP A 19 -16.14 -19.16 10.50
N VAL A 20 -15.30 -19.81 9.70
CA VAL A 20 -14.32 -19.17 8.83
C VAL A 20 -15.00 -18.22 7.84
N SER A 21 -16.13 -18.61 7.26
CA SER A 21 -16.89 -17.76 6.33
C SER A 21 -17.41 -16.50 7.03
N VAL A 22 -17.98 -16.63 8.22
CA VAL A 22 -18.48 -15.49 9.01
C VAL A 22 -17.33 -14.56 9.39
N MET A 23 -16.23 -15.10 9.93
CA MET A 23 -15.06 -14.32 10.34
C MET A 23 -14.39 -13.64 9.15
N THR A 24 -14.32 -14.29 7.97
CA THR A 24 -13.81 -13.68 6.74
C THR A 24 -14.65 -12.48 6.32
N LYS A 25 -15.98 -12.57 6.41
CA LYS A 25 -16.87 -11.42 6.13
C LYS A 25 -16.65 -10.27 7.12
N VAL A 26 -16.47 -10.57 8.39
CA VAL A 26 -16.18 -9.56 9.43
C VAL A 26 -14.84 -8.87 9.15
N ALA A 27 -13.78 -9.64 8.89
CA ALA A 27 -12.46 -9.11 8.55
C ALA A 27 -12.52 -8.25 7.27
N ALA A 28 -13.13 -8.76 6.19
CA ALA A 28 -13.29 -8.05 4.93
C ALA A 28 -14.06 -6.73 5.09
N LYS A 29 -15.11 -6.71 5.90
CA LYS A 29 -15.88 -5.47 6.18
C LYS A 29 -15.04 -4.44 6.92
N LYS A 30 -14.18 -4.87 7.86
CA LYS A 30 -13.29 -3.97 8.62
C LYS A 30 -12.14 -3.42 7.76
N THR A 31 -11.67 -4.19 6.78
CA THR A 31 -10.55 -3.79 5.91
C THR A 31 -10.97 -3.16 4.58
N ALA A 32 -12.25 -3.18 4.22
CA ALA A 32 -12.76 -2.68 2.94
C ALA A 32 -12.37 -1.22 2.65
N GLY A 33 -12.34 -0.35 3.67
CA GLY A 33 -11.90 1.04 3.53
C GLY A 33 -10.42 1.16 3.17
N LEU A 34 -9.58 0.30 3.75
CA LEU A 34 -8.13 0.30 3.53
C LEU A 34 -7.73 -0.19 2.13
N VAL A 35 -8.52 -1.12 1.57
CA VAL A 35 -8.27 -1.66 0.21
C VAL A 35 -8.29 -0.56 -0.84
N GLY A 36 -9.07 0.51 -0.66
CA GLY A 36 -9.09 1.67 -1.56
C GLY A 36 -7.77 2.43 -1.56
N ASP A 37 -7.22 2.66 -0.37
CA ASP A 37 -5.94 3.34 -0.18
C ASP A 37 -4.79 2.47 -0.71
N ASP A 38 -4.82 1.16 -0.43
CA ASP A 38 -3.88 0.18 -0.98
C ASP A 38 -3.89 0.14 -2.50
N LEU A 39 -5.08 0.17 -3.12
CA LEU A 39 -5.20 0.19 -4.57
C LEU A 39 -4.56 1.45 -5.17
N ALA A 40 -4.82 2.62 -4.58
CA ALA A 40 -4.25 3.87 -5.04
C ALA A 40 -2.72 3.89 -4.91
N LEU A 41 -2.18 3.41 -3.79
CA LEU A 41 -0.74 3.30 -3.54
C LEU A 41 -0.07 2.31 -4.49
N ASN A 42 -0.62 1.12 -4.67
CA ASN A 42 -0.06 0.12 -5.57
C ASN A 42 -0.14 0.55 -7.05
N ALA A 43 -1.20 1.24 -7.47
CA ALA A 43 -1.30 1.80 -8.81
C ALA A 43 -0.28 2.94 -9.03
N GLU A 44 -0.06 3.79 -8.03
CA GLU A 44 0.95 4.85 -8.09
C GLU A 44 2.36 4.28 -8.24
N GLN A 45 2.68 3.21 -7.55
CA GLN A 45 3.98 2.54 -7.60
C GLN A 45 4.33 2.00 -9.01
N VAL A 46 3.37 1.62 -9.82
CA VAL A 46 3.60 1.15 -11.20
C VAL A 46 3.52 2.27 -12.24
N THR A 47 3.11 3.48 -11.86
CA THR A 47 3.01 4.64 -12.75
C THR A 47 4.39 5.05 -13.30
N GLY A 48 4.47 5.31 -14.63
CA GLY A 48 5.72 5.75 -15.30
C GLY A 48 6.68 4.63 -15.67
N VAL A 49 6.23 3.38 -15.65
CA VAL A 49 6.89 2.25 -16.30
C VAL A 49 6.54 2.29 -17.81
N LYS A 50 7.42 1.77 -18.67
CA LYS A 50 7.11 1.66 -20.11
C LYS A 50 5.90 0.75 -20.33
N PRO A 51 4.96 1.06 -21.26
CA PRO A 51 3.73 0.28 -21.46
C PRO A 51 3.95 -1.23 -21.64
N ASN A 52 5.01 -1.61 -22.36
CA ASN A 52 5.35 -3.02 -22.61
C ASN A 52 5.88 -3.75 -21.35
N ARG A 53 6.22 -3.01 -20.29
CA ARG A 53 6.84 -3.54 -19.06
C ARG A 53 5.94 -3.48 -17.85
N GLU A 54 4.79 -2.83 -17.95
CA GLU A 54 3.85 -2.63 -16.83
C GLU A 54 3.37 -3.95 -16.22
N LEU A 55 2.86 -4.88 -17.03
CA LEU A 55 2.41 -6.19 -16.54
C LEU A 55 3.53 -7.03 -15.91
N PRO A 56 4.74 -7.15 -16.48
CA PRO A 56 5.87 -7.78 -15.81
C PRO A 56 6.22 -7.18 -14.47
N VAL A 57 6.18 -5.84 -14.35
CA VAL A 57 6.44 -5.13 -13.09
C VAL A 57 5.33 -5.42 -12.07
N ILE A 58 4.05 -5.30 -12.45
CA ILE A 58 2.90 -5.64 -11.60
C ILE A 58 3.01 -7.08 -11.10
N TRP A 59 3.35 -8.02 -11.98
CA TRP A 59 3.52 -9.43 -11.61
C TRP A 59 4.67 -9.65 -10.63
N ALA A 60 5.79 -8.94 -10.81
CA ALA A 60 6.93 -9.00 -9.90
C ALA A 60 6.57 -8.46 -8.51
N VAL A 61 5.83 -7.32 -8.45
CA VAL A 61 5.35 -6.75 -7.20
C VAL A 61 4.31 -7.67 -6.53
N ALA A 62 3.36 -8.22 -7.29
CA ALA A 62 2.36 -9.17 -6.80
C ALA A 62 3.00 -10.42 -6.16
N LYS A 63 4.05 -10.96 -6.79
CA LYS A 63 4.83 -12.06 -6.19
C LYS A 63 5.50 -11.64 -4.89
N GLY A 64 6.10 -10.46 -4.86
CA GLY A 64 6.71 -9.89 -3.64
C GLY A 64 5.68 -9.69 -2.53
N SER A 65 4.50 -9.16 -2.88
CA SER A 65 3.35 -9.02 -1.98
C SER A 65 2.88 -10.36 -1.42
N ALA A 66 2.79 -11.39 -2.26
CA ALA A 66 2.44 -12.74 -1.80
C ALA A 66 3.48 -13.27 -0.80
N VAL A 67 4.78 -13.08 -1.06
CA VAL A 67 5.85 -13.45 -0.12
C VAL A 67 5.75 -12.64 1.18
N ASN A 68 5.50 -11.33 1.11
CA ASN A 68 5.27 -10.50 2.30
C ASN A 68 4.17 -11.10 3.19
N LYS A 69 3.03 -11.48 2.62
CA LYS A 69 1.89 -12.02 3.35
C LYS A 69 2.15 -13.42 3.92
N VAL A 70 2.90 -14.25 3.19
CA VAL A 70 3.36 -15.57 3.70
C VAL A 70 4.24 -15.41 4.95
N ILE A 71 5.01 -14.33 5.04
CA ILE A 71 5.84 -14.00 6.21
C ILE A 71 5.00 -13.33 7.29
N LEU A 72 4.18 -12.35 6.92
CA LEU A 72 3.44 -11.51 7.86
C LEU A 72 2.32 -12.26 8.59
N VAL A 73 1.62 -13.19 7.94
CA VAL A 73 0.52 -13.93 8.57
C VAL A 73 1.03 -14.76 9.76
N PRO A 74 2.02 -15.66 9.63
CA PRO A 74 2.54 -16.39 10.78
C PRO A 74 3.23 -15.46 11.79
N ALA A 75 3.95 -14.42 11.34
CA ALA A 75 4.59 -13.47 12.23
C ALA A 75 3.56 -12.72 13.10
N ALA A 76 2.47 -12.22 12.51
CA ALA A 76 1.40 -11.55 13.23
C ALA A 76 0.71 -12.49 14.24
N LEU A 77 0.46 -13.75 13.88
CA LEU A 77 -0.09 -14.75 14.79
C LEU A 77 0.85 -15.00 15.98
N LEU A 78 2.14 -15.19 15.71
CA LEU A 78 3.14 -15.41 16.77
C LEU A 78 3.28 -14.20 17.69
N ILE A 79 3.40 -12.99 17.12
CA ILE A 79 3.54 -11.76 17.89
C ILE A 79 2.27 -11.52 18.72
N SER A 80 1.09 -11.71 18.12
CA SER A 80 -0.20 -11.56 18.81
C SER A 80 -0.35 -12.54 19.98
N TYR A 81 0.23 -13.72 19.88
CA TYR A 81 0.15 -14.74 20.93
C TYR A 81 1.18 -14.51 22.05
N PHE A 82 2.44 -14.23 21.70
CA PHE A 82 3.54 -14.16 22.67
C PHE A 82 3.83 -12.74 23.17
N ILE A 83 3.73 -11.72 22.30
CA ILE A 83 4.19 -10.36 22.58
C ILE A 83 3.21 -9.34 21.95
N PRO A 84 1.92 -9.34 22.33
CA PRO A 84 0.89 -8.54 21.64
C PRO A 84 1.18 -7.02 21.65
N TRP A 85 1.84 -6.50 22.68
CA TRP A 85 2.21 -5.09 22.78
C TRP A 85 3.20 -4.63 21.70
N LEU A 86 3.94 -5.55 21.07
CA LEU A 86 4.95 -5.22 20.04
C LEU A 86 4.31 -4.84 18.70
N ILE A 87 3.07 -5.21 18.45
CA ILE A 87 2.36 -4.93 17.21
C ILE A 87 2.28 -3.42 16.94
N THR A 88 1.83 -2.64 17.94
CA THR A 88 1.66 -1.19 17.78
C THR A 88 2.97 -0.47 17.46
N PRO A 89 4.09 -0.64 18.18
CA PRO A 89 5.37 -0.05 17.80
C PRO A 89 5.86 -0.42 16.40
N LEU A 90 5.69 -1.67 15.98
CA LEU A 90 6.08 -2.10 14.65
C LEU A 90 5.26 -1.42 13.56
N LEU A 91 3.94 -1.32 13.74
CA LEU A 91 3.08 -0.56 12.84
C LEU A 91 3.45 0.91 12.80
N MET A 92 3.74 1.54 13.96
CA MET A 92 4.15 2.94 14.02
C MET A 92 5.42 3.22 13.22
N ILE A 93 6.41 2.33 13.25
CA ILE A 93 7.61 2.44 12.40
C ILE A 93 7.20 2.42 10.91
N GLY A 94 6.29 1.54 10.53
CA GLY A 94 5.71 1.51 9.19
C GLY A 94 4.99 2.81 8.83
N GLY A 95 4.16 3.34 9.72
CA GLY A 95 3.45 4.62 9.54
C GLY A 95 4.40 5.81 9.38
N LEU A 96 5.49 5.86 10.17
CA LEU A 96 6.56 6.85 10.01
C LEU A 96 7.22 6.75 8.63
N TYR A 97 7.50 5.53 8.16
CA TYR A 97 8.07 5.31 6.83
C TYR A 97 7.15 5.80 5.70
N LEU A 98 5.85 5.44 5.75
CA LEU A 98 4.87 5.91 4.75
C LEU A 98 4.74 7.43 4.75
N SER A 99 4.67 8.05 5.93
CA SER A 99 4.62 9.50 6.07
C SER A 99 5.87 10.19 5.51
N TYR A 100 7.06 9.60 5.76
CA TYR A 100 8.32 10.05 5.19
C TYR A 100 8.31 9.98 3.66
N GLU A 101 7.98 8.82 3.09
CA GLU A 101 7.94 8.60 1.64
C GLU A 101 6.95 9.55 0.95
N GLY A 102 5.76 9.75 1.54
CA GLY A 102 4.78 10.72 1.05
C GLY A 102 5.31 12.16 1.07
N ALA A 103 5.97 12.57 2.16
CA ALA A 103 6.55 13.91 2.29
C ALA A 103 7.72 14.12 1.31
N GLU A 104 8.59 13.13 1.16
CA GLU A 104 9.70 13.16 0.19
C GLU A 104 9.18 13.36 -1.23
N LYS A 105 8.15 12.62 -1.66
CA LYS A 105 7.51 12.79 -2.99
C LYS A 105 6.94 14.19 -3.18
N VAL A 106 6.26 14.74 -2.18
CA VAL A 106 5.70 16.10 -2.24
C VAL A 106 6.80 17.14 -2.33
N ILE A 107 7.86 17.02 -1.52
CA ILE A 107 8.99 17.97 -1.51
C ILE A 107 9.73 17.90 -2.85
N HIS A 108 10.02 16.72 -3.37
CA HIS A 108 10.65 16.57 -4.69
C HIS A 108 9.85 17.23 -5.81
N LYS A 109 8.52 17.14 -5.74
CA LYS A 109 7.64 17.71 -6.76
C LYS A 109 7.52 19.23 -6.69
N PHE A 110 7.42 19.80 -5.48
CA PHE A 110 7.13 21.23 -5.28
C PHE A 110 8.35 22.04 -4.87
N TRP A 111 9.31 21.44 -4.15
CA TRP A 111 10.53 22.10 -3.64
C TRP A 111 11.78 21.24 -3.86
N PRO A 112 12.13 20.93 -5.12
CA PRO A 112 13.26 20.02 -5.41
C PRO A 112 14.62 20.55 -4.90
N LYS A 113 14.72 21.86 -4.60
CA LYS A 113 15.94 22.50 -4.07
C LYS A 113 16.16 22.28 -2.57
N LEU A 114 15.15 21.80 -1.82
CA LEU A 114 15.24 21.59 -0.37
C LEU A 114 15.92 20.27 -0.01
N LEU A 115 15.78 19.27 -0.84
CA LEU A 115 16.46 17.99 -0.66
C LEU A 115 17.89 18.08 -1.26
N PRO A 116 18.89 17.46 -0.65
CA PRO A 116 20.20 17.35 -1.29
C PRO A 116 19.98 16.75 -2.68
N HIS A 117 20.46 17.46 -3.70
CA HIS A 117 20.49 16.91 -5.05
C HIS A 117 21.42 15.72 -4.96
N ASP A 118 20.87 14.52 -5.00
CA ASP A 118 21.67 13.35 -5.28
C ASP A 118 22.21 13.55 -6.69
N GLU A 119 23.51 13.90 -6.77
CA GLU A 119 24.24 13.96 -8.04
C GLU A 119 24.09 12.64 -8.79
N GLU A 120 23.91 11.55 -8.05
CA GLU A 120 23.57 10.22 -8.54
C GLU A 120 22.19 10.16 -9.21
N GLN A 121 21.18 10.87 -8.70
CA GLN A 121 19.84 10.90 -9.29
C GLN A 121 19.79 11.82 -10.51
N ASN A 122 20.56 12.92 -10.52
CA ASN A 122 20.74 13.75 -11.71
C ASN A 122 21.64 13.10 -12.77
N ALA A 123 22.64 12.33 -12.35
CA ALA A 123 23.39 11.45 -13.24
C ALA A 123 22.47 10.37 -13.83
N ARG A 124 21.58 9.78 -13.03
CA ARG A 124 20.56 8.82 -13.48
C ARG A 124 19.51 9.46 -14.40
N LEU A 125 19.07 10.69 -14.14
CA LEU A 125 18.14 11.42 -15.02
C LEU A 125 18.82 11.88 -16.32
N LYS A 126 20.08 12.28 -16.28
CA LYS A 126 20.89 12.59 -17.48
C LYS A 126 21.24 11.33 -18.25
N ALA A 127 21.51 10.25 -17.56
CA ALA A 127 21.74 8.95 -18.14
C ALA A 127 20.46 8.35 -18.75
N ASN A 128 19.25 8.67 -18.26
CA ASN A 128 17.97 8.31 -18.88
C ASN A 128 17.70 9.05 -20.20
N ALA A 129 18.44 10.12 -20.50
CA ALA A 129 18.44 10.77 -21.81
C ALA A 129 19.35 10.04 -22.82
N ASP A 130 20.21 9.14 -22.36
CA ASP A 130 21.05 8.28 -23.18
C ASP A 130 20.47 6.87 -23.22
N GLU A 131 20.16 6.33 -24.39
CA GLU A 131 19.47 5.05 -24.64
C GLU A 131 20.16 3.82 -24.04
N SER A 132 21.33 3.99 -23.39
CA SER A 132 22.17 2.92 -22.84
C SER A 132 22.03 2.68 -21.35
N VAL A 133 21.18 3.43 -20.61
CA VAL A 133 21.05 3.27 -19.17
C VAL A 133 20.15 2.11 -18.81
N ASP A 134 20.63 1.34 -17.86
CA ASP A 134 20.05 0.11 -17.33
C ASP A 134 18.62 0.32 -16.80
N LEU A 135 17.66 0.35 -17.77
CA LEU A 135 16.22 0.36 -17.48
C LEU A 135 15.83 -0.75 -16.50
N VAL A 136 16.56 -1.86 -16.52
CA VAL A 136 16.36 -3.01 -15.64
C VAL A 136 16.72 -2.65 -14.19
N ALA A 137 17.76 -1.85 -13.96
CA ALA A 137 18.12 -1.37 -12.62
C ALA A 137 17.04 -0.44 -12.06
N PHE A 138 16.56 0.52 -12.87
CA PHE A 138 15.48 1.43 -12.49
C PHE A 138 14.18 0.69 -12.13
N GLU A 139 13.75 -0.25 -12.97
CA GLU A 139 12.56 -1.08 -12.70
C GLU A 139 12.75 -1.91 -11.43
N LYS A 140 13.95 -2.46 -11.20
CA LYS A 140 14.25 -3.26 -10.01
C LYS A 140 14.15 -2.45 -8.71
N ASP A 141 14.64 -1.23 -8.70
CA ASP A 141 14.54 -0.35 -7.53
C ASP A 141 13.09 0.07 -7.27
N LYS A 142 12.33 0.33 -8.34
CA LYS A 142 10.91 0.62 -8.26
C LYS A 142 10.11 -0.56 -7.72
N ILE A 143 10.37 -1.78 -8.21
CA ILE A 143 9.77 -3.02 -7.70
C ILE A 143 10.09 -3.22 -6.21
N LYS A 144 11.34 -2.99 -5.79
CA LYS A 144 11.72 -3.10 -4.38
C LYS A 144 11.00 -2.08 -3.50
N GLY A 145 10.88 -0.82 -3.96
CA GLY A 145 10.12 0.21 -3.28
C GLY A 145 8.66 -0.20 -3.10
N ALA A 146 8.02 -0.63 -4.19
CA ALA A 146 6.64 -1.11 -4.20
C ALA A 146 6.43 -2.28 -3.21
N ILE A 147 7.32 -3.29 -3.21
CA ILE A 147 7.23 -4.42 -2.28
C ILE A 147 7.40 -3.98 -0.82
N ARG A 148 8.25 -2.98 -0.54
CA ARG A 148 8.45 -2.44 0.82
C ARG A 148 7.21 -1.69 1.30
N THR A 149 6.62 -0.86 0.47
CA THR A 149 5.38 -0.14 0.78
C THR A 149 4.24 -1.13 0.98
N ASP A 150 4.08 -2.13 0.10
CA ASP A 150 3.10 -3.21 0.24
C ASP A 150 3.29 -4.01 1.55
N PHE A 151 4.53 -4.22 2.00
CA PHE A 151 4.80 -4.89 3.28
C PHE A 151 4.13 -4.17 4.45
N ILE A 152 4.20 -2.86 4.50
CA ILE A 152 3.62 -2.04 5.58
C ILE A 152 2.08 -2.07 5.50
N LEU A 153 1.52 -1.87 4.31
CA LEU A 153 0.08 -1.90 4.07
C LEU A 153 -0.50 -3.29 4.38
N SER A 154 0.22 -4.34 3.96
CA SER A 154 -0.14 -5.73 4.28
C SER A 154 -0.11 -6.01 5.78
N ALA A 155 0.88 -5.48 6.51
CA ALA A 155 0.95 -5.63 7.96
C ALA A 155 -0.25 -4.96 8.64
N GLU A 156 -0.66 -3.77 8.18
CA GLU A 156 -1.84 -3.08 8.69
C GLU A 156 -3.12 -3.88 8.47
N ILE A 157 -3.37 -4.33 7.23
CA ILE A 157 -4.56 -5.15 6.91
C ILE A 157 -4.58 -6.44 7.75
N ILE A 158 -3.45 -7.13 7.88
CA ILE A 158 -3.35 -8.38 8.65
C ILE A 158 -3.63 -8.12 10.12
N VAL A 159 -3.10 -7.06 10.71
CA VAL A 159 -3.31 -6.72 12.14
C VAL A 159 -4.77 -6.34 12.40
N ILE A 160 -5.37 -5.51 11.55
CA ILE A 160 -6.79 -5.11 11.69
C ILE A 160 -7.71 -6.33 11.51
N SER A 161 -7.41 -7.19 10.54
CA SER A 161 -8.14 -8.46 10.35
C SER A 161 -8.01 -9.36 11.57
N LEU A 162 -6.79 -9.52 12.10
CA LEU A 162 -6.50 -10.34 13.29
C LEU A 162 -7.25 -9.82 14.51
N GLY A 163 -7.29 -8.50 14.72
CA GLY A 163 -8.06 -7.86 15.78
C GLY A 163 -9.56 -8.15 15.65
N ALA A 164 -10.11 -8.01 14.44
CA ALA A 164 -11.52 -8.26 14.15
C ALA A 164 -11.91 -9.74 14.39
N ILE A 165 -11.08 -10.69 13.96
CA ILE A 165 -11.29 -12.13 14.15
C ILE A 165 -11.17 -12.50 15.64
N THR A 166 -10.21 -11.89 16.34
CA THR A 166 -10.02 -12.12 17.78
C THR A 166 -11.23 -11.63 18.59
N ALA A 167 -11.78 -10.46 18.24
CA ALA A 167 -13.00 -9.94 18.84
C ALA A 167 -14.24 -10.82 18.54
N ALA A 168 -14.25 -11.55 17.43
CA ALA A 168 -15.29 -12.52 17.08
C ALA A 168 -15.11 -13.89 17.76
N GLY A 169 -14.06 -14.09 18.58
CA GLY A 169 -13.84 -15.32 19.37
C GLY A 169 -13.09 -16.43 18.62
N GLY A 170 -12.48 -16.14 17.47
CA GLY A 170 -11.75 -17.12 16.66
C GLY A 170 -10.54 -17.74 17.39
N ASP A 171 -10.38 -19.05 17.25
CA ASP A 171 -9.20 -19.77 17.70
C ASP A 171 -7.97 -19.54 16.79
N ILE A 172 -6.81 -20.10 17.14
CA ILE A 172 -5.56 -19.85 16.41
C ILE A 172 -5.61 -20.43 14.98
N VAL A 173 -6.29 -21.54 14.78
CA VAL A 173 -6.43 -22.21 13.46
C VAL A 173 -7.36 -21.40 12.58
N GLN A 174 -8.52 -21.01 13.10
CA GLN A 174 -9.48 -20.13 12.43
C GLN A 174 -8.83 -18.80 12.03
N LYS A 175 -8.09 -18.16 12.95
CA LYS A 175 -7.31 -16.94 12.66
C LYS A 175 -6.34 -17.15 11.50
N GLY A 176 -5.57 -18.23 11.51
CA GLY A 176 -4.62 -18.55 10.45
C GLY A 176 -5.30 -18.73 9.07
N ILE A 177 -6.39 -19.48 9.04
CA ILE A 177 -7.15 -19.72 7.80
C ILE A 177 -7.75 -18.43 7.27
N VAL A 178 -8.46 -17.67 8.11
CA VAL A 178 -9.11 -16.41 7.71
C VAL A 178 -8.09 -15.39 7.23
N LEU A 179 -6.98 -15.19 7.96
CA LEU A 179 -5.93 -14.28 7.54
C LEU A 179 -5.31 -14.68 6.19
N SER A 180 -5.14 -15.98 5.96
CA SER A 180 -4.62 -16.50 4.68
C SER A 180 -5.59 -16.22 3.53
N ILE A 181 -6.90 -16.41 3.75
CA ILE A 181 -7.94 -16.10 2.77
C ILE A 181 -7.96 -14.60 2.47
N VAL A 182 -8.00 -13.75 3.50
CA VAL A 182 -8.00 -12.29 3.34
C VAL A 182 -6.75 -11.84 2.58
N ALA A 183 -5.57 -12.33 2.96
CA ALA A 183 -4.31 -12.04 2.31
C ALA A 183 -4.33 -12.42 0.81
N ALA A 184 -4.84 -13.59 0.47
CA ALA A 184 -4.96 -14.04 -0.92
C ALA A 184 -5.96 -13.19 -1.73
N VAL A 185 -7.16 -12.96 -1.18
CA VAL A 185 -8.21 -12.16 -1.84
C VAL A 185 -7.76 -10.73 -2.08
N VAL A 186 -7.15 -10.10 -1.07
CA VAL A 186 -6.63 -8.72 -1.19
C VAL A 186 -5.51 -8.66 -2.22
N THR A 187 -4.56 -9.60 -2.21
CA THR A 187 -3.48 -9.63 -3.21
C THR A 187 -4.01 -9.77 -4.63
N VAL A 188 -4.84 -10.77 -4.88
CA VAL A 188 -5.41 -11.01 -6.22
C VAL A 188 -6.30 -9.83 -6.64
N GLY A 189 -7.10 -9.30 -5.71
CA GLY A 189 -7.99 -8.17 -5.97
C GLY A 189 -7.24 -6.91 -6.36
N ILE A 190 -6.28 -6.47 -5.53
CA ILE A 190 -5.52 -5.24 -5.78
C ILE A 190 -4.70 -5.34 -7.06
N TYR A 191 -3.86 -6.39 -7.19
CA TYR A 191 -2.99 -6.50 -8.37
C TYR A 191 -3.76 -6.84 -9.65
N GLY A 192 -4.90 -7.53 -9.54
CA GLY A 192 -5.82 -7.75 -10.65
C GLY A 192 -6.45 -6.44 -11.14
N LEU A 193 -6.93 -5.60 -10.21
CA LEU A 193 -7.46 -4.27 -10.53
C LEU A 193 -6.39 -3.34 -11.11
N VAL A 194 -5.20 -3.29 -10.50
CA VAL A 194 -4.06 -2.50 -11.01
C VAL A 194 -3.71 -2.93 -12.44
N ALA A 195 -3.59 -4.24 -12.70
CA ALA A 195 -3.34 -4.75 -14.03
C ALA A 195 -4.45 -4.39 -15.04
N GLY A 196 -5.71 -4.42 -14.60
CA GLY A 196 -6.85 -3.98 -15.41
C GLY A 196 -6.80 -2.49 -15.74
N ILE A 197 -6.47 -1.65 -14.75
CA ILE A 197 -6.37 -0.19 -14.93
C ILE A 197 -5.26 0.16 -15.92
N VAL A 198 -4.10 -0.45 -15.78
CA VAL A 198 -2.92 -0.20 -16.63
C VAL A 198 -3.16 -0.66 -18.07
N LYS A 199 -4.08 -1.59 -18.29
CA LYS A 199 -4.44 -2.10 -19.63
C LYS A 199 -5.64 -1.42 -20.28
N ILE A 200 -6.16 -0.34 -19.69
CA ILE A 200 -7.28 0.42 -20.26
C ILE A 200 -6.90 1.04 -21.63
N ASP A 201 -5.69 1.57 -21.76
CA ASP A 201 -5.20 2.16 -23.01
C ASP A 201 -5.00 1.12 -24.12
N ASP A 202 -4.40 -0.03 -23.82
CA ASP A 202 -4.26 -1.13 -24.79
C ASP A 202 -5.63 -1.65 -25.25
N ALA A 203 -6.59 -1.79 -24.33
CA ALA A 203 -7.96 -2.18 -24.67
C ALA A 203 -8.66 -1.12 -25.54
N GLY A 204 -8.43 0.16 -25.24
CA GLY A 204 -8.90 1.28 -26.05
C GLY A 204 -8.35 1.25 -27.49
N LEU A 205 -7.03 1.04 -27.63
CA LEU A 205 -6.37 0.89 -28.94
C LEU A 205 -6.95 -0.30 -29.72
N HIS A 206 -7.08 -1.45 -29.10
CA HIS A 206 -7.65 -2.64 -29.71
C HIS A 206 -9.08 -2.41 -30.24
N LEU A 207 -9.91 -1.68 -29.49
CA LEU A 207 -11.26 -1.31 -29.92
C LEU A 207 -11.25 -0.37 -31.14
N ILE A 208 -10.31 0.57 -31.19
CA ILE A 208 -10.18 1.51 -32.30
C ILE A 208 -9.74 0.79 -33.59
N GLU A 209 -8.71 -0.07 -33.46
CA GLU A 209 -8.16 -0.83 -34.62
C GLU A 209 -9.18 -1.80 -35.21
N ASN A 210 -10.05 -2.39 -34.40
CA ASN A 210 -11.06 -3.35 -34.82
C ASN A 210 -12.44 -2.72 -35.14
N SER A 211 -12.52 -1.39 -35.31
CA SER A 211 -13.78 -0.66 -35.54
C SER A 211 -13.71 0.22 -36.77
N GLN A 212 -14.84 0.41 -37.44
CA GLN A 212 -14.95 1.36 -38.56
C GLN A 212 -15.17 2.81 -38.09
N ALA A 213 -14.82 3.78 -38.93
CA ALA A 213 -15.05 5.19 -38.61
C ALA A 213 -16.55 5.46 -38.40
N GLY A 214 -16.90 6.03 -37.21
CA GLY A 214 -18.30 6.32 -36.82
C GLY A 214 -18.97 5.25 -35.96
N ASP A 215 -18.35 4.10 -35.74
CA ASP A 215 -18.88 3.04 -34.88
C ASP A 215 -18.82 3.45 -33.39
N SER A 216 -19.83 3.05 -32.63
CA SER A 216 -19.89 3.27 -31.17
C SER A 216 -18.71 2.63 -30.42
N LYS A 217 -18.20 1.50 -30.92
CA LYS A 217 -17.02 0.82 -30.36
C LYS A 217 -15.76 1.69 -30.50
N ARG A 218 -15.60 2.37 -31.63
CA ARG A 218 -14.47 3.28 -31.85
C ARG A 218 -14.51 4.47 -30.89
N LYS A 219 -15.69 5.10 -30.73
CA LYS A 219 -15.88 6.22 -29.79
C LYS A 219 -15.57 5.80 -28.36
N PHE A 220 -15.97 4.59 -27.96
CA PHE A 220 -15.66 4.05 -26.65
C PHE A 220 -14.15 3.79 -26.48
N GLY A 221 -13.47 3.26 -27.49
CA GLY A 221 -12.00 3.09 -27.49
C GLY A 221 -11.26 4.44 -27.39
N GLU A 222 -11.69 5.46 -28.13
CA GLU A 222 -11.15 6.82 -28.05
C GLU A 222 -11.35 7.44 -26.67
N PHE A 223 -12.52 7.21 -26.04
CA PHE A 223 -12.77 7.62 -24.66
C PHE A 223 -11.83 6.92 -23.67
N MET A 224 -11.65 5.59 -23.78
CA MET A 224 -10.73 4.82 -22.93
C MET A 224 -9.30 5.35 -23.05
N LEU A 225 -8.82 5.57 -24.28
CA LEU A 225 -7.49 6.09 -24.53
C LEU A 225 -7.27 7.52 -23.96
N ALA A 226 -8.31 8.35 -24.03
CA ALA A 226 -8.27 9.70 -23.45
C ALA A 226 -8.41 9.71 -21.91
N ALA A 227 -9.07 8.69 -21.36
CA ALA A 227 -9.28 8.54 -19.92
C ALA A 227 -8.06 7.95 -19.18
N ALA A 228 -7.33 7.01 -19.80
CA ALA A 228 -6.21 6.30 -19.19
C ALA A 228 -5.15 7.24 -18.58
N PRO A 229 -4.60 8.26 -19.27
CA PRO A 229 -3.59 9.16 -18.66
C PRO A 229 -4.15 9.99 -17.50
N LYS A 230 -5.44 10.36 -17.58
CA LYS A 230 -6.11 11.12 -16.51
C LYS A 230 -6.31 10.26 -15.27
N LEU A 231 -6.70 9.01 -15.47
CA LEU A 231 -6.85 8.02 -14.39
C LEU A 231 -5.51 7.75 -13.70
N MET A 232 -4.43 7.55 -14.47
CA MET A 232 -3.10 7.33 -13.93
C MET A 232 -2.61 8.55 -13.11
N LYS A 233 -2.85 9.77 -13.62
CA LYS A 233 -2.54 10.99 -12.88
C LYS A 233 -3.35 11.12 -11.59
N PHE A 234 -4.64 10.79 -11.65
CA PHE A 234 -5.51 10.77 -10.47
C PHE A 234 -5.01 9.77 -9.43
N LEU A 235 -4.69 8.53 -9.83
CA LEU A 235 -4.17 7.50 -8.94
C LEU A 235 -2.83 7.89 -8.31
N SER A 236 -1.93 8.54 -9.05
CA SER A 236 -0.68 9.05 -8.51
C SER A 236 -0.88 10.10 -7.42
N ILE A 237 -1.87 10.98 -7.58
CA ILE A 237 -2.21 11.98 -6.56
C ILE A 237 -2.89 11.29 -5.36
N ALA A 238 -3.87 10.43 -5.63
CA ALA A 238 -4.59 9.69 -4.60
C ALA A 238 -3.65 8.81 -3.78
N GLY A 239 -2.69 8.11 -4.40
CA GLY A 239 -1.69 7.32 -3.72
C GLY A 239 -0.79 8.14 -2.80
N THR A 240 -0.36 9.34 -3.23
CA THR A 240 0.42 10.24 -2.37
C THR A 240 -0.41 10.72 -1.16
N ILE A 241 -1.69 11.01 -1.35
CA ILE A 241 -2.61 11.38 -0.26
C ILE A 241 -2.80 10.19 0.68
N ALA A 242 -3.00 8.98 0.14
CA ALA A 242 -3.18 7.77 0.90
C ALA A 242 -1.97 7.47 1.82
N MET A 243 -0.73 7.76 1.38
CA MET A 243 0.45 7.63 2.26
C MET A 243 0.33 8.45 3.55
N PHE A 244 -0.21 9.66 3.46
CA PHE A 244 -0.43 10.50 4.63
C PHE A 244 -1.61 10.03 5.48
N LEU A 245 -2.71 9.61 4.84
CA LEU A 245 -3.90 9.11 5.53
C LEU A 245 -3.57 7.84 6.32
N VAL A 246 -2.94 6.87 5.67
CA VAL A 246 -2.56 5.58 6.27
C VAL A 246 -1.43 5.78 7.29
N GLY A 247 -0.33 6.43 6.89
CA GLY A 247 0.81 6.67 7.78
C GLY A 247 0.44 7.45 9.02
N GLY A 248 -0.34 8.53 8.84
CA GLY A 248 -0.85 9.34 9.95
C GLY A 248 -1.88 8.60 10.80
N GLY A 249 -2.79 7.84 10.18
CA GLY A 249 -3.76 7.00 10.87
C GLY A 249 -3.10 5.99 11.78
N ILE A 250 -2.07 5.28 11.31
CA ILE A 250 -1.28 4.35 12.13
C ILE A 250 -0.65 5.07 13.35
N ILE A 251 -0.07 6.25 13.14
CA ILE A 251 0.56 7.04 14.19
C ILE A 251 -0.46 7.53 15.22
N VAL A 252 -1.60 8.03 14.76
CA VAL A 252 -2.70 8.49 15.61
C VAL A 252 -3.22 7.34 16.48
N HIS A 253 -3.55 6.19 15.86
CA HIS A 253 -4.03 5.02 16.61
C HIS A 253 -2.98 4.42 17.54
N GLY A 254 -1.69 4.50 17.18
CA GLY A 254 -0.59 4.05 18.02
C GLY A 254 -0.28 4.97 19.21
N THR A 255 -0.80 6.21 19.20
CA THR A 255 -0.52 7.22 20.22
C THR A 255 -1.82 7.64 20.92
N GLY A 256 -2.06 7.15 22.13
CA GLY A 256 -3.33 7.36 22.84
C GLY A 256 -3.76 8.83 22.96
N PHE A 257 -2.83 9.76 23.20
CA PHE A 257 -3.14 11.20 23.27
C PHE A 257 -3.65 11.74 21.92
N LEU A 258 -2.98 11.39 20.80
CA LEU A 258 -3.40 11.84 19.47
C LEU A 258 -4.74 11.22 19.09
N HIS A 259 -4.95 9.95 19.43
CA HIS A 259 -6.19 9.24 19.15
C HIS A 259 -7.39 9.94 19.78
N HIS A 260 -7.36 10.20 21.08
CA HIS A 260 -8.43 10.91 21.79
C HIS A 260 -8.63 12.32 21.24
N SER A 261 -7.55 13.07 20.95
CA SER A 261 -7.67 14.43 20.40
C SER A 261 -8.34 14.45 19.03
N VAL A 262 -8.03 13.48 18.16
CA VAL A 262 -8.64 13.36 16.83
C VAL A 262 -10.11 12.94 16.94
N GLU A 263 -10.44 11.99 17.82
CA GLU A 263 -11.83 11.58 18.07
C GLU A 263 -12.67 12.73 18.63
N ASP A 264 -12.20 13.44 19.63
CA ASP A 264 -12.91 14.58 20.24
C ASP A 264 -13.24 15.65 19.19
N ILE A 265 -12.28 16.01 18.34
CA ILE A 265 -12.49 17.00 17.27
C ILE A 265 -13.46 16.43 16.21
N ALA A 266 -13.31 15.16 15.84
CA ALA A 266 -14.15 14.52 14.82
C ALA A 266 -15.61 14.44 15.30
N HIS A 267 -15.86 14.09 16.55
CA HIS A 267 -17.20 14.03 17.14
C HIS A 267 -17.93 15.38 17.10
N LEU A 268 -17.22 16.52 17.18
CA LEU A 268 -17.83 17.85 17.06
C LEU A 268 -18.45 18.11 15.66
N THR A 269 -18.03 17.36 14.65
CA THR A 269 -18.51 17.54 13.27
C THR A 269 -19.72 16.67 12.91
N GLY A 270 -20.18 15.81 13.82
CA GLY A 270 -21.39 14.99 13.68
C GLY A 270 -21.38 14.13 12.41
N VAL A 271 -22.21 14.45 11.42
CA VAL A 271 -22.33 13.65 10.18
C VAL A 271 -21.01 13.54 9.40
N PHE A 272 -20.08 14.48 9.58
CA PHE A 272 -18.77 14.49 8.91
C PHE A 272 -17.63 13.89 9.75
N GLU A 273 -17.94 13.24 10.87
CA GLU A 273 -16.98 12.63 11.80
C GLU A 273 -15.88 11.82 11.09
N GLY A 274 -16.26 10.85 10.25
CA GLY A 274 -15.31 9.99 9.54
C GLY A 274 -14.42 10.76 8.55
N LEU A 275 -14.97 11.76 7.86
CA LEU A 275 -14.19 12.62 6.97
C LEU A 275 -13.20 13.49 7.75
N THR A 276 -13.66 14.08 8.86
CA THR A 276 -12.82 14.92 9.72
C THR A 276 -11.68 14.11 10.35
N ALA A 277 -11.96 12.90 10.87
CA ALA A 277 -10.95 12.00 11.39
C ALA A 277 -9.91 11.64 10.32
N SER A 278 -10.35 11.31 9.09
CA SER A 278 -9.44 11.02 7.97
C SER A 278 -8.56 12.22 7.61
N LEU A 279 -9.13 13.43 7.53
CA LEU A 279 -8.36 14.63 7.23
C LEU A 279 -7.33 14.95 8.32
N LEU A 280 -7.69 14.77 9.60
CA LEU A 280 -6.78 14.96 10.73
C LEU A 280 -5.65 13.92 10.71
N ASN A 281 -5.95 12.66 10.42
CA ASN A 281 -4.95 11.62 10.22
C ASN A 281 -3.98 12.00 9.10
N GLY A 282 -4.48 12.46 7.94
CA GLY A 282 -3.65 12.93 6.84
C GLY A 282 -2.77 14.12 7.22
N LEU A 283 -3.30 15.07 8.00
CA LEU A 283 -2.54 16.22 8.50
C LEU A 283 -1.42 15.79 9.47
N VAL A 284 -1.70 14.87 10.38
CA VAL A 284 -0.68 14.29 11.27
C VAL A 284 0.40 13.59 10.46
N GLY A 285 0.01 12.78 9.46
CA GLY A 285 0.95 12.11 8.56
C GLY A 285 1.84 13.09 7.80
N LEU A 286 1.27 14.18 7.29
CA LEU A 286 2.03 15.24 6.60
C LEU A 286 3.03 15.92 7.54
N ILE A 287 2.62 16.31 8.74
CA ILE A 287 3.48 16.97 9.73
C ILE A 287 4.61 16.04 10.15
N VAL A 288 4.29 14.81 10.51
CA VAL A 288 5.28 13.80 10.93
C VAL A 288 6.23 13.48 9.77
N GLY A 289 5.71 13.29 8.57
CA GLY A 289 6.53 13.06 7.37
C GLY A 289 7.52 14.21 7.11
N ALA A 290 7.04 15.47 7.20
CA ALA A 290 7.90 16.65 7.05
C ALA A 290 8.99 16.71 8.12
N ILE A 291 8.67 16.38 9.38
CA ILE A 291 9.65 16.32 10.47
C ILE A 291 10.70 15.23 10.20
N VAL A 292 10.28 14.04 9.80
CA VAL A 292 11.21 12.92 9.51
C VAL A 292 12.12 13.28 8.34
N VAL A 293 11.59 13.87 7.26
CA VAL A 293 12.41 14.36 6.13
C VAL A 293 13.43 15.39 6.60
N ALA A 294 13.03 16.36 7.43
CA ALA A 294 13.94 17.37 7.96
C ALA A 294 15.06 16.75 8.79
N ILE A 295 14.76 15.76 9.64
CA ILE A 295 15.72 15.01 10.45
C ILE A 295 16.70 14.25 9.54
N VAL A 296 16.19 13.46 8.61
CA VAL A 296 17.02 12.64 7.69
C VAL A 296 17.92 13.52 6.85
N THR A 297 17.40 14.62 6.29
CA THR A 297 18.16 15.57 5.49
C THR A 297 19.26 16.27 6.30
N THR A 298 18.97 16.63 7.56
CA THR A 298 19.94 17.26 8.45
C THR A 298 21.07 16.30 8.82
N ILE A 299 20.74 15.07 9.17
CA ILE A 299 21.74 14.02 9.48
C ILE A 299 22.61 13.73 8.26
N GLY A 300 22.02 13.63 7.06
CA GLY A 300 22.74 13.42 5.82
C GLY A 300 23.75 14.55 5.52
N LYS A 301 23.33 15.81 5.72
CA LYS A 301 24.23 16.98 5.56
C LYS A 301 25.35 17.01 6.59
N MET A 302 25.12 16.55 7.82
CA MET A 302 26.17 16.47 8.85
C MET A 302 27.20 15.39 8.51
N ARG A 303 26.77 14.21 8.09
CA ARG A 303 27.66 13.11 7.68
C ARG A 303 28.49 13.44 6.44
N GLY A 304 27.91 14.02 5.40
CA GLY A 304 28.63 14.44 4.20
C GLY A 304 29.68 15.56 4.45
N LYS A 305 29.54 16.34 5.53
CA LYS A 305 30.56 17.31 5.95
C LYS A 305 31.77 16.64 6.65
N ASP A 306 31.52 15.56 7.38
CA ASP A 306 32.60 14.82 8.07
C ASP A 306 33.46 14.05 7.08
N ASP A 307 32.89 13.50 6.00
CA ASP A 307 33.63 12.79 4.95
C ASP A 307 34.51 13.75 4.13
N THR A 308 34.08 14.99 3.89
CA THR A 308 34.90 16.02 3.22
C THR A 308 36.00 16.58 4.12
N ALA A 309 35.82 16.60 5.44
CA ALA A 309 36.86 17.02 6.38
C ALA A 309 37.92 15.92 6.60
N SER A 310 37.56 14.64 6.49
CA SER A 310 38.46 13.49 6.62
C SER A 310 39.31 13.25 5.37
N SER A 311 38.89 13.73 4.20
CA SER A 311 39.64 13.60 2.94
C SER A 311 40.62 14.77 2.68
N ALA A 312 40.69 15.76 3.56
CA ALA A 312 41.55 16.94 3.48
C ALA A 312 42.80 16.87 4.40
N HIS A 313 43.07 15.72 4.99
CA HIS A 313 44.30 15.38 5.74
C HIS A 313 45.05 14.18 5.07
#